data_2708174949c230b98152fd152e1d0799
#
_entry.id   2708174949c230b98152fd152e1d0799
#
_cell.length_a   1.000
_cell.length_b   1.000
_cell.length_c   1.000
_cell.angle_alpha   90.00
_cell.angle_beta   90.00
_cell.angle_gamma   90.00
#
_symmetry.space_group_name_H-M   'P 1'
#
loop_
_entity.id
_entity.type
_entity.pdbx_description
1 polymer ?
#
loop_
_entity_poly.entity_id
_entity_poly.type
_entity_poly.pdbx_seq_one_letter_code
_entity_poly.pdbx_strand_id
1 'polypeptide(L)'
;VLEKGMTIRDVLKSAFDPLLQKEQRMNEICDMLGSADPEEMDALMEELGNIQDELILHDFYVIDAKVEEVARALGLLDLGLDRDVTDLSGGQRTKVLLAKLLLEKPDILLLDEPTNYLDVQHIEWLKRYLNEYENAFILISHDIPFLNSVVNIIYHMESQKLDRYVGD
;
A
#
# COMPACT_ATOMS: atom_id res chain seq x y z
N VAL A 1 2.15 -6.10 -12.30
CA VAL A 1 2.66 -7.41 -12.70
C VAL A 1 3.97 -7.66 -11.97
N LEU A 2 4.14 -8.84 -11.36
CA LEU A 2 5.39 -9.23 -10.70
C LEU A 2 6.35 -9.79 -11.75
N GLU A 3 7.52 -9.18 -11.87
CA GLU A 3 8.51 -9.52 -12.89
C GLU A 3 9.79 -10.05 -12.25
N LYS A 4 10.53 -10.86 -13.01
CA LYS A 4 11.83 -11.36 -12.58
C LYS A 4 12.82 -10.21 -12.39
N GLY A 5 13.53 -10.25 -11.28
CA GLY A 5 14.47 -9.20 -10.88
C GLY A 5 13.87 -8.18 -9.90
N MET A 6 12.54 -8.18 -9.69
CA MET A 6 11.91 -7.37 -8.64
C MET A 6 12.05 -8.08 -7.29
N THR A 7 12.48 -7.36 -6.28
CA THR A 7 12.48 -7.83 -4.89
C THR A 7 11.14 -7.55 -4.21
N ILE A 8 10.88 -8.22 -3.09
CA ILE A 8 9.72 -7.89 -2.24
C ILE A 8 9.73 -6.41 -1.89
N ARG A 9 10.88 -5.87 -1.51
CA ARG A 9 11.06 -4.44 -1.21
C ARG A 9 10.65 -3.54 -2.38
N ASP A 10 11.07 -3.88 -3.60
CA ASP A 10 10.73 -3.11 -4.80
C ASP A 10 9.22 -3.08 -5.03
N VAL A 11 8.54 -4.22 -4.88
CA VAL A 11 7.09 -4.32 -5.03
C VAL A 11 6.36 -3.46 -3.98
N LEU A 12 6.77 -3.53 -2.72
CA LEU A 12 6.15 -2.75 -1.64
C LEU A 12 6.40 -1.25 -1.81
N LYS A 13 7.62 -0.85 -2.19
CA LYS A 13 7.93 0.56 -2.48
C LYS A 13 7.17 1.10 -3.68
N SER A 14 6.80 0.26 -4.65
CA SER A 14 6.01 0.67 -5.81
C SER A 14 4.61 1.19 -5.45
N ALA A 15 4.10 0.88 -4.26
CA ALA A 15 2.88 1.49 -3.72
C ALA A 15 2.99 3.02 -3.63
N PHE A 16 4.20 3.56 -3.54
CA PHE A 16 4.51 4.99 -3.44
C PHE A 16 5.05 5.58 -4.73
N ASP A 17 4.87 4.93 -5.88
CA ASP A 17 5.40 5.39 -7.17
C ASP A 17 5.13 6.86 -7.49
N PRO A 18 3.93 7.41 -7.24
CA PRO A 18 3.70 8.85 -7.47
C PRO A 18 4.65 9.75 -6.67
N LEU A 19 4.97 9.40 -5.43
CA LEU A 19 5.91 10.15 -4.60
C LEU A 19 7.37 9.93 -5.04
N LEU A 20 7.71 8.71 -5.44
CA LEU A 20 9.04 8.38 -5.97
C LEU A 20 9.34 9.14 -7.27
N GLN A 21 8.35 9.29 -8.14
CA GLN A 21 8.46 10.10 -9.36
C GLN A 21 8.69 11.58 -9.04
N LYS A 22 8.03 12.10 -7.99
CA LYS A 22 8.25 13.47 -7.51
C LYS A 22 9.65 13.66 -6.96
N GLU A 23 10.15 12.69 -6.20
CA GLU A 23 11.55 12.72 -5.73
C GLU A 23 12.53 12.75 -6.90
N GLN A 24 12.30 11.90 -7.90
CA GLN A 24 13.13 11.88 -9.11
C GLN A 24 13.10 13.25 -9.81
N ARG A 25 11.93 13.84 -9.98
CA ARG A 25 11.80 15.17 -10.56
C ARG A 25 12.52 16.24 -9.73
N MET A 26 12.45 16.14 -8.41
CA MET A 26 13.19 17.03 -7.50
C MET A 26 14.70 16.97 -7.75
N ASN A 27 15.25 15.77 -7.89
CA ASN A 27 16.67 15.57 -8.17
C ASN A 27 17.06 16.12 -9.54
N GLU A 28 16.23 15.91 -10.57
CA GLU A 28 16.42 16.49 -11.90
C GLU A 28 16.46 18.03 -11.87
N ILE A 29 15.54 18.65 -11.10
CA ILE A 29 15.52 20.12 -10.92
C ILE A 29 16.80 20.59 -10.24
N CYS A 30 17.28 19.92 -9.22
CA CYS A 30 18.53 20.27 -8.55
C CYS A 30 19.72 20.23 -9.51
N ASP A 31 19.76 19.26 -10.41
CA ASP A 31 20.79 19.17 -11.45
C ASP A 31 20.66 20.31 -12.47
N MET A 32 19.45 20.66 -12.87
CA MET A 32 19.15 21.73 -13.84
C MET A 32 19.49 23.12 -13.30
N LEU A 33 19.32 23.35 -11.98
CA LEU A 33 19.59 24.66 -11.36
C LEU A 33 21.03 25.12 -11.53
N GLY A 34 21.98 24.19 -11.67
CA GLY A 34 23.39 24.50 -11.88
C GLY A 34 23.71 25.18 -13.20
N SER A 35 22.80 25.07 -14.19
CA SER A 35 23.00 25.62 -15.57
C SER A 35 21.81 26.45 -16.08
N ALA A 36 20.80 26.70 -15.23
CA ALA A 36 19.61 27.47 -15.61
C ALA A 36 19.91 28.96 -15.69
N ASP A 37 19.21 29.64 -16.64
CA ASP A 37 19.19 31.09 -16.66
C ASP A 37 18.26 31.67 -15.56
N PRO A 38 18.29 33.00 -15.28
CA PRO A 38 17.51 33.57 -14.18
C PRO A 38 15.99 33.38 -14.28
N GLU A 39 15.41 33.35 -15.48
CA GLU A 39 13.97 33.16 -15.67
C GLU A 39 13.59 31.69 -15.43
N GLU A 40 14.39 30.76 -15.95
CA GLU A 40 14.22 29.31 -15.70
C GLU A 40 14.43 28.97 -14.21
N MET A 41 15.38 29.64 -13.57
CA MET A 41 15.71 29.42 -12.17
C MET A 41 14.51 29.69 -11.25
N ASP A 42 13.80 30.77 -11.46
CA ASP A 42 12.62 31.14 -10.65
C ASP A 42 11.51 30.09 -10.79
N ALA A 43 11.22 29.63 -12.01
CA ALA A 43 10.22 28.59 -12.27
C ALA A 43 10.62 27.23 -11.65
N LEU A 44 11.89 26.85 -11.77
CA LEU A 44 12.42 25.62 -11.19
C LEU A 44 12.40 25.64 -9.65
N MET A 45 12.72 26.77 -9.04
CA MET A 45 12.67 26.94 -7.59
C MET A 45 11.25 26.85 -7.05
N GLU A 46 10.25 27.41 -7.75
CA GLU A 46 8.85 27.30 -7.40
C GLU A 46 8.38 25.83 -7.48
N GLU A 47 8.69 25.13 -8.57
CA GLU A 47 8.37 23.72 -8.74
C GLU A 47 9.03 22.86 -7.64
N LEU A 48 10.30 23.13 -7.34
CA LEU A 48 11.03 22.43 -6.27
C LEU A 48 10.35 22.61 -4.91
N GLY A 49 9.95 23.82 -4.57
CA GLY A 49 9.23 24.11 -3.32
C GLY A 49 7.91 23.36 -3.23
N ASN A 50 7.13 23.34 -4.30
CA ASN A 50 5.86 22.61 -4.35
C ASN A 50 6.05 21.10 -4.21
N ILE A 51 7.06 20.52 -4.85
CA ILE A 51 7.38 19.08 -4.71
C ILE A 51 7.81 18.76 -3.27
N GLN A 52 8.67 19.59 -2.68
CA GLN A 52 9.10 19.38 -1.29
C GLN A 52 7.92 19.40 -0.31
N ASP A 53 7.01 20.33 -0.47
CA ASP A 53 5.81 20.43 0.35
C ASP A 53 4.92 19.19 0.20
N GLU A 54 4.74 18.68 -1.01
CA GLU A 54 3.97 17.45 -1.25
C GLU A 54 4.64 16.21 -0.66
N LEU A 55 5.97 16.08 -0.76
CA LEU A 55 6.72 14.97 -0.17
C LEU A 55 6.59 14.97 1.36
N ILE A 56 6.64 16.13 1.99
CA ILE A 56 6.46 16.27 3.44
C ILE A 56 5.02 15.94 3.83
N LEU A 57 4.03 16.46 3.11
CA LEU A 57 2.60 16.23 3.38
C LEU A 57 2.21 14.74 3.34
N HIS A 58 2.83 13.98 2.44
CA HIS A 58 2.55 12.55 2.25
C HIS A 58 3.55 11.63 2.96
N ASP A 59 4.31 12.15 3.91
CA ASP A 59 5.25 11.36 4.73
C ASP A 59 6.29 10.57 3.90
N PHE A 60 6.75 11.13 2.79
CA PHE A 60 7.71 10.47 1.89
C PHE A 60 8.94 9.94 2.62
N TYR A 61 9.48 10.72 3.57
CA TYR A 61 10.73 10.40 4.26
C TYR A 61 10.63 9.22 5.25
N VAL A 62 9.42 8.71 5.49
CA VAL A 62 9.19 7.52 6.34
C VAL A 62 8.70 6.31 5.55
N ILE A 63 8.79 6.33 4.21
CA ILE A 63 8.36 5.23 3.34
C ILE A 63 9.02 3.91 3.72
N ASP A 64 10.33 3.89 3.94
CA ASP A 64 11.06 2.67 4.31
C ASP A 64 10.55 2.09 5.64
N ALA A 65 10.24 2.94 6.61
CA ALA A 65 9.66 2.51 7.88
C ALA A 65 8.25 1.95 7.71
N LYS A 66 7.42 2.54 6.86
CA LYS A 66 6.07 2.04 6.54
C LYS A 66 6.11 0.69 5.83
N VAL A 67 7.00 0.53 4.86
CA VAL A 67 7.23 -0.73 4.16
C VAL A 67 7.64 -1.82 5.14
N GLU A 68 8.58 -1.55 6.02
CA GLU A 68 9.04 -2.51 7.02
C GLU A 68 7.95 -2.86 8.03
N GLU A 69 7.17 -1.91 8.48
CA GLU A 69 6.05 -2.13 9.40
C GLU A 69 5.02 -3.09 8.82
N VAL A 70 4.55 -2.85 7.59
CA VAL A 70 3.56 -3.71 6.94
C VAL A 70 4.16 -5.08 6.60
N ALA A 71 5.39 -5.13 6.15
CA ALA A 71 6.09 -6.37 5.87
C ALA A 71 6.23 -7.24 7.13
N ARG A 72 6.56 -6.66 8.26
CA ARG A 72 6.62 -7.35 9.56
C ARG A 72 5.26 -7.86 9.98
N ALA A 73 4.23 -7.01 9.85
CA ALA A 73 2.86 -7.33 10.25
C ALA A 73 2.27 -8.52 9.47
N LEU A 74 2.68 -8.73 8.23
CA LEU A 74 2.23 -9.83 7.37
C LEU A 74 3.23 -10.99 7.25
N GLY A 75 4.30 -10.98 8.04
CA GLY A 75 5.29 -12.05 8.06
C GLY A 75 6.23 -12.10 6.86
N LEU A 76 6.37 -11.00 6.12
CA LEU A 76 7.22 -10.95 4.93
C LEU A 76 8.70 -10.74 5.26
N LEU A 77 9.04 -10.23 6.45
CA LEU A 77 10.44 -10.06 6.87
C LEU A 77 11.20 -11.38 6.93
N ASP A 78 10.53 -12.46 7.34
CA ASP A 78 11.14 -13.79 7.45
C ASP A 78 11.52 -14.37 6.08
N LEU A 79 10.87 -13.91 5.02
CA LEU A 79 11.21 -14.29 3.64
C LEU A 79 12.45 -13.58 3.12
N GLY A 80 12.81 -12.42 3.71
CA GLY A 80 13.85 -11.53 3.24
C GLY A 80 13.33 -10.56 2.16
N LEU A 81 13.38 -9.25 2.46
CA LEU A 81 12.82 -8.22 1.56
C LEU A 81 13.57 -8.09 0.24
N ASP A 82 14.81 -8.57 0.17
CA ASP A 82 15.63 -8.54 -1.05
C ASP A 82 15.49 -9.80 -1.91
N ARG A 83 14.59 -10.71 -1.54
CA ARG A 83 14.28 -11.91 -2.31
C ARG A 83 13.49 -11.58 -3.56
N ASP A 84 13.82 -12.25 -4.67
CA ASP A 84 13.09 -12.12 -5.94
C ASP A 84 11.66 -12.64 -5.79
N VAL A 85 10.67 -11.85 -6.24
CA VAL A 85 9.25 -12.20 -6.11
C VAL A 85 8.86 -13.42 -6.92
N THR A 86 9.61 -13.76 -7.97
CA THR A 86 9.35 -14.94 -8.79
C THR A 86 9.74 -16.24 -8.07
N ASP A 87 10.56 -16.19 -7.03
CA ASP A 87 10.94 -17.33 -6.20
C ASP A 87 9.91 -17.66 -5.09
N LEU A 88 8.88 -16.85 -4.95
CA LEU A 88 7.84 -17.01 -3.94
C LEU A 88 6.78 -18.03 -4.36
N SER A 89 6.19 -18.71 -3.37
CA SER A 89 4.97 -19.51 -3.57
C SER A 89 3.78 -18.61 -3.95
N GLY A 90 2.70 -19.20 -4.47
CA GLY A 90 1.47 -18.46 -4.80
C GLY A 90 0.89 -17.72 -3.59
N GLY A 91 0.84 -18.37 -2.41
CA GLY A 91 0.38 -17.75 -1.17
C GLY A 91 1.27 -16.62 -0.67
N GLN A 92 2.60 -16.76 -0.81
CA GLN A 92 3.56 -15.72 -0.47
C GLN A 92 3.42 -14.50 -1.38
N ARG A 93 3.25 -14.71 -2.69
CA ARG A 93 2.97 -13.63 -3.66
C ARG A 93 1.68 -12.89 -3.32
N THR A 94 0.64 -13.63 -2.94
CA THR A 94 -0.64 -13.04 -2.52
C THR A 94 -0.44 -12.13 -1.30
N LYS A 95 0.34 -12.52 -0.31
CA LYS A 95 0.68 -11.67 0.84
C LYS A 95 1.46 -10.42 0.45
N VAL A 96 2.40 -10.53 -0.47
CA VAL A 96 3.15 -9.35 -0.97
C VAL A 96 2.21 -8.36 -1.66
N LEU A 97 1.28 -8.84 -2.49
CA LEU A 97 0.30 -7.99 -3.16
C LEU A 97 -0.69 -7.37 -2.17
N LEU A 98 -1.10 -8.09 -1.15
CA LEU A 98 -1.91 -7.54 -0.06
C LEU A 98 -1.16 -6.40 0.66
N ALA A 99 0.10 -6.62 1.03
CA ALA A 99 0.93 -5.60 1.68
C ALA A 99 1.06 -4.34 0.83
N LYS A 100 1.31 -4.49 -0.47
CA LYS A 100 1.35 -3.38 -1.42
C LYS A 100 0.05 -2.59 -1.43
N LEU A 101 -1.09 -3.29 -1.53
CA LEU A 101 -2.41 -2.68 -1.55
C LEU A 101 -2.70 -1.88 -0.27
N LEU A 102 -2.32 -2.41 0.90
CA LEU A 102 -2.48 -1.71 2.17
C LEU A 102 -1.60 -0.46 2.26
N LEU A 103 -0.42 -0.48 1.65
CA LEU A 103 0.48 0.67 1.58
C LEU A 103 -0.02 1.75 0.61
N GLU A 104 -0.71 1.38 -0.46
CA GLU A 104 -1.30 2.31 -1.43
C GLU A 104 -2.40 3.19 -0.82
N LYS A 105 -3.11 2.70 0.17
CA LYS A 105 -4.24 3.38 0.84
C LYS A 105 -5.25 3.97 -0.15
N PRO A 106 -5.86 3.17 -1.03
CA PRO A 106 -6.82 3.67 -2.01
C PRO A 106 -8.07 4.25 -1.33
N ASP A 107 -8.81 5.09 -2.07
CA ASP A 107 -10.07 5.66 -1.59
C ASP A 107 -11.13 4.59 -1.32
N ILE A 108 -11.12 3.52 -2.12
CA ILE A 108 -11.92 2.32 -1.88
C ILE A 108 -11.01 1.11 -1.93
N LEU A 109 -10.83 0.46 -0.79
CA LEU A 109 -10.03 -0.74 -0.65
C LEU A 109 -10.88 -1.98 -0.91
N LEU A 110 -10.51 -2.78 -1.90
CA LEU A 110 -11.20 -4.03 -2.24
C LEU A 110 -10.36 -5.22 -1.80
N LEU A 111 -10.88 -6.02 -0.88
CA LEU A 111 -10.22 -7.19 -0.34
C LEU A 111 -11.06 -8.44 -0.58
N ASP A 112 -10.49 -9.43 -1.25
CA ASP A 112 -11.10 -10.73 -1.50
C ASP A 112 -10.34 -11.81 -0.74
N GLU A 113 -11.01 -12.40 0.27
CA GLU A 113 -10.44 -13.43 1.16
C GLU A 113 -9.04 -13.08 1.71
N PRO A 114 -8.86 -11.87 2.32
CA PRO A 114 -7.53 -11.39 2.70
C PRO A 114 -6.89 -12.17 3.85
N THR A 115 -7.65 -12.94 4.62
CA THR A 115 -7.15 -13.74 5.73
C THR A 115 -6.52 -15.06 5.29
N ASN A 116 -6.72 -15.48 4.03
CA ASN A 116 -6.05 -16.64 3.49
C ASN A 116 -4.53 -16.44 3.54
N TYR A 117 -3.80 -17.47 3.91
CA TYR A 117 -2.34 -17.47 4.06
C TYR A 117 -1.78 -16.62 5.22
N LEU A 118 -2.65 -16.04 6.06
CA LEU A 118 -2.26 -15.28 7.26
C LEU A 118 -2.41 -16.14 8.51
N ASP A 119 -1.48 -16.02 9.45
CA ASP A 119 -1.62 -16.59 10.78
C ASP A 119 -2.48 -15.69 11.71
N VAL A 120 -2.73 -16.16 12.93
CA VAL A 120 -3.59 -15.44 13.88
C VAL A 120 -3.07 -14.04 14.20
N GLN A 121 -1.76 -13.87 14.36
CA GLN A 121 -1.17 -12.59 14.71
C GLN A 121 -1.31 -11.59 13.56
N HIS A 122 -1.10 -12.05 12.33
CA HIS A 122 -1.26 -11.23 11.12
C HIS A 122 -2.72 -10.83 10.89
N ILE A 123 -3.66 -11.73 11.17
CA ILE A 123 -5.10 -11.45 11.10
C ILE A 123 -5.49 -10.39 12.13
N GLU A 124 -5.00 -10.48 13.38
CA GLU A 124 -5.27 -9.48 14.42
C GLU A 124 -4.73 -8.10 14.04
N TRP A 125 -3.57 -8.04 13.43
CA TRP A 125 -3.04 -6.78 12.89
C TRP A 125 -3.92 -6.21 11.77
N LEU A 126 -4.37 -7.06 10.85
CA LEU A 126 -5.25 -6.65 9.74
C LEU A 126 -6.59 -6.13 10.25
N LYS A 127 -7.17 -6.75 11.27
CA LYS A 127 -8.38 -6.24 11.94
C LYS A 127 -8.19 -4.81 12.46
N ARG A 128 -7.10 -4.56 13.16
CA ARG A 128 -6.78 -3.21 13.67
C ARG A 128 -6.59 -2.23 12.53
N TYR A 129 -5.86 -2.61 11.49
CA TYR A 129 -5.64 -1.80 10.31
C TYR A 129 -6.97 -1.37 9.66
N LEU A 130 -7.88 -2.31 9.45
CA LEU A 130 -9.19 -2.04 8.82
C LEU A 130 -10.11 -1.21 9.72
N ASN A 131 -10.09 -1.43 11.04
CA ASN A 131 -10.86 -0.62 11.99
C ASN A 131 -10.39 0.84 12.04
N GLU A 132 -9.12 1.10 11.79
CA GLU A 132 -8.51 2.43 11.75
C GLU A 132 -8.45 3.01 10.32
N TYR A 133 -8.89 2.26 9.31
CA TYR A 133 -8.83 2.70 7.92
C TYR A 133 -9.71 3.92 7.68
N GLU A 134 -9.11 5.01 7.20
CA GLU A 134 -9.78 6.31 7.05
C GLU A 134 -10.76 6.35 5.87
N ASN A 135 -10.53 5.52 4.85
CA ASN A 135 -11.35 5.47 3.64
C ASN A 135 -12.33 4.30 3.69
N ALA A 136 -13.12 4.14 2.65
CA ALA A 136 -14.05 3.01 2.53
C ALA A 136 -13.33 1.72 2.14
N PHE A 137 -13.84 0.58 2.61
CA PHE A 137 -13.38 -0.71 2.11
C PHE A 137 -14.55 -1.67 1.88
N ILE A 138 -14.36 -2.59 0.94
CA ILE A 138 -15.26 -3.71 0.66
C ILE A 138 -14.48 -5.00 0.89
N LEU A 139 -15.04 -5.86 1.72
CA LEU A 139 -14.41 -7.10 2.15
C LEU A 139 -15.28 -8.29 1.74
N ILE A 140 -14.69 -9.24 1.02
CA ILE A 140 -15.27 -10.54 0.72
C ILE A 140 -14.57 -11.57 1.58
N SER A 141 -15.30 -12.29 2.41
CA SER A 141 -14.73 -13.32 3.28
C SER A 141 -15.77 -14.37 3.69
N HIS A 142 -15.33 -15.60 3.90
CA HIS A 142 -16.06 -16.67 4.55
C HIS A 142 -15.74 -16.79 6.03
N ASP A 143 -14.77 -16.02 6.52
CA ASP A 143 -14.41 -15.92 7.92
C ASP A 143 -15.38 -14.99 8.66
N ILE A 144 -16.44 -15.55 9.20
CA ILE A 144 -17.50 -14.81 9.88
C ILE A 144 -16.98 -14.03 11.11
N PRO A 145 -16.15 -14.60 12.00
CA PRO A 145 -15.57 -13.86 13.10
C PRO A 145 -14.76 -12.63 12.64
N PHE A 146 -14.00 -12.78 11.56
CA PHE A 146 -13.25 -11.66 10.97
C PHE A 146 -14.19 -10.58 10.43
N LEU A 147 -15.20 -10.95 9.65
CA LEU A 147 -16.21 -10.00 9.15
C LEU A 147 -16.86 -9.22 10.28
N ASN A 148 -17.37 -9.90 11.30
CA ASN A 148 -18.06 -9.26 12.41
C ASN A 148 -17.18 -8.30 13.21
N SER A 149 -15.87 -8.44 13.15
CA SER A 149 -14.93 -7.60 13.87
C SER A 149 -14.57 -6.30 13.15
N VAL A 150 -14.85 -6.18 11.85
CA VAL A 150 -14.36 -5.06 11.02
C VAL A 150 -15.43 -4.37 10.17
N VAL A 151 -16.59 -5.00 9.93
CA VAL A 151 -17.64 -4.43 9.07
C VAL A 151 -18.87 -4.01 9.86
N ASN A 152 -19.58 -2.99 9.37
CA ASN A 152 -20.83 -2.50 9.93
C ASN A 152 -22.05 -2.74 9.01
N ILE A 153 -21.81 -3.11 7.77
CA ILE A 153 -22.86 -3.46 6.79
C ILE A 153 -22.42 -4.73 6.07
N ILE A 154 -23.32 -5.70 5.99
CA ILE A 154 -23.09 -6.95 5.27
C ILE A 154 -24.06 -7.04 4.11
N TYR A 155 -23.55 -7.39 2.95
CA TYR A 155 -24.32 -7.78 1.80
C TYR A 155 -24.18 -9.29 1.60
N HIS A 156 -25.29 -10.02 1.72
CA HIS A 156 -25.34 -11.45 1.45
C HIS A 156 -25.79 -11.67 0.02
N MET A 157 -25.01 -12.41 -0.75
CA MET A 157 -25.33 -12.75 -2.14
C MET A 157 -25.68 -14.22 -2.24
N GLU A 158 -26.93 -14.51 -2.59
CA GLU A 158 -27.42 -15.85 -2.86
C GLU A 158 -28.33 -15.85 -4.09
N SER A 159 -28.21 -16.84 -4.96
CA SER A 159 -29.06 -17.02 -6.15
C SER A 159 -29.22 -15.75 -6.99
N GLN A 160 -28.14 -14.99 -7.20
CA GLN A 160 -28.10 -13.73 -7.94
C GLN A 160 -28.88 -12.58 -7.28
N LYS A 161 -29.24 -12.70 -6.01
CA LYS A 161 -29.84 -11.63 -5.21
C LYS A 161 -28.84 -11.11 -4.18
N LEU A 162 -28.96 -9.85 -3.85
CA LEU A 162 -28.13 -9.17 -2.89
C LEU A 162 -29.00 -8.61 -1.75
N ASP A 163 -28.84 -9.15 -0.55
CA ASP A 163 -29.57 -8.71 0.64
C ASP A 163 -28.63 -7.92 1.56
N ARG A 164 -29.09 -6.78 2.06
CA ARG A 164 -28.32 -5.88 2.92
C ARG A 164 -28.71 -6.08 4.38
N TYR A 165 -27.70 -6.27 5.23
CA TYR A 165 -27.84 -6.35 6.68
C TYR A 165 -26.96 -5.26 7.33
N VAL A 166 -27.52 -4.58 8.33
CA VAL A 166 -26.78 -3.62 9.14
C VAL A 166 -26.47 -4.30 10.47
N GLY A 167 -25.20 -4.41 10.81
CA GLY A 167 -24.75 -4.93 12.10
C GLY A 167 -24.75 -3.84 13.16
N ASP A 168 -24.93 -4.24 14.41
CA ASP A 168 -24.79 -3.38 15.59
C ASP A 168 -23.32 -3.26 15.99
#